data_c1214ee7610f4b522ae12ecd5aac9f21
#
_entry.id   c1214ee7610f4b522ae12ecd5aac9f21
#
_cell.length_a   1.000
_cell.length_b   1.000
_cell.length_c   1.000
_cell.angle_alpha   90.00
_cell.angle_beta   90.00
_cell.angle_gamma   90.00
#
_symmetry.space_group_name_H-M   'P 1'
#
loop_
_entity.id
_entity.type
_entity.pdbx_description
1 polymer ?
#
loop_
_entity_poly.entity_id
_entity_poly.type
_entity_poly.pdbx_seq_one_letter_code
_entity_poly.pdbx_strand_id
1 'polypeptide(L)'
;MSNIAKTDDIIFNFFKQICDEEDDKKCVELGNQWINAMELNLDNMEKNLDEKDRTKHKDDIQNNRNHLNNLKGKNSSEWREYATKCMVEIMDNKV
;
A
#
# COMPACT_ATOMS: atom_id res chain seq x y z
N MET A 1 5.71 -9.52 -21.21
CA MET A 1 4.97 -8.56 -20.39
C MET A 1 5.40 -8.64 -18.96
N SER A 2 5.72 -7.52 -18.42
CA SER A 2 6.28 -7.48 -17.08
C SER A 2 5.23 -7.75 -16.02
N ASN A 3 5.64 -8.44 -14.96
CA ASN A 3 4.83 -8.66 -13.77
C ASN A 3 4.48 -7.33 -13.07
N ILE A 4 5.24 -6.29 -13.35
CA ILE A 4 5.05 -4.95 -12.79
C ILE A 4 3.70 -4.36 -13.21
N ALA A 5 3.35 -4.46 -14.49
CA ALA A 5 2.07 -3.95 -15.00
C ALA A 5 0.88 -4.64 -14.34
N LYS A 6 0.96 -5.96 -14.11
CA LYS A 6 -0.07 -6.71 -13.42
C LYS A 6 -0.23 -6.28 -11.97
N THR A 7 0.89 -6.05 -11.30
CA THR A 7 0.90 -5.60 -9.91
C THR A 7 0.25 -4.22 -9.79
N ASP A 8 0.60 -3.30 -10.69
CA ASP A 8 0.03 -1.95 -10.70
C ASP A 8 -1.49 -1.99 -10.93
N ASP A 9 -1.97 -2.88 -11.80
CA ASP A 9 -3.40 -3.04 -12.05
C ASP A 9 -4.14 -3.57 -10.83
N ILE A 10 -3.56 -4.51 -10.10
CA ILE A 10 -4.13 -5.06 -8.86
C ILE A 10 -4.22 -3.96 -7.79
N ILE A 11 -3.15 -3.19 -7.62
CA ILE A 11 -3.10 -2.10 -6.65
C ILE A 11 -4.11 -1.01 -7.03
N PHE A 12 -4.15 -0.63 -8.29
CA PHE A 12 -5.10 0.37 -8.79
C PHE A 12 -6.54 -0.06 -8.51
N ASN A 13 -6.89 -1.29 -8.82
CA ASN A 13 -8.24 -1.81 -8.60
C ASN A 13 -8.59 -1.85 -7.12
N PHE A 14 -7.64 -2.16 -6.26
CA PHE A 14 -7.85 -2.16 -4.82
C PHE A 14 -8.18 -0.75 -4.30
N PHE A 15 -7.41 0.24 -4.70
CA PHE A 15 -7.67 1.62 -4.32
C PHE A 15 -8.97 2.15 -4.91
N LYS A 16 -9.31 1.70 -6.12
CA LYS A 16 -10.61 2.02 -6.73
C LYS A 16 -11.76 1.50 -5.87
N GLN A 17 -11.64 0.28 -5.34
CA GLN A 17 -12.65 -0.28 -4.43
C GLN A 17 -12.81 0.59 -3.18
N ILE A 18 -11.72 1.11 -2.63
CA ILE A 18 -11.78 2.01 -1.48
C ILE A 18 -12.56 3.27 -1.83
N CYS A 19 -12.28 3.86 -3.00
CA CYS A 19 -12.95 5.08 -3.45
C CYS A 19 -14.44 4.86 -3.73
N ASP A 20 -14.77 3.70 -4.31
CA ASP A 20 -16.15 3.39 -4.74
C ASP A 20 -17.02 2.87 -3.59
N GLU A 21 -16.42 2.47 -2.46
CA GLU A 21 -17.17 1.94 -1.34
C GLU A 21 -17.98 3.05 -0.65
N GLU A 22 -19.29 2.93 -0.68
CA GLU A 22 -20.22 3.92 -0.10
C GLU A 22 -20.32 3.78 1.43
N ASP A 23 -20.12 2.57 1.94
CA ASP A 23 -20.17 2.32 3.38
C ASP A 23 -18.84 2.73 4.01
N ASP A 24 -18.89 3.72 4.90
CA ASP A 24 -17.69 4.27 5.53
C ASP A 24 -16.94 3.21 6.34
N LYS A 25 -17.64 2.34 7.02
CA LYS A 25 -17.03 1.28 7.81
C LYS A 25 -16.26 0.29 6.93
N LYS A 26 -16.87 -0.12 5.82
CA LYS A 26 -16.23 -1.03 4.86
C LYS A 26 -15.03 -0.39 4.18
N CYS A 27 -15.13 0.92 3.89
CA CYS A 27 -14.01 1.67 3.34
C CYS A 27 -12.79 1.62 4.26
N VAL A 28 -12.98 1.85 5.54
CA VAL A 28 -11.92 1.77 6.55
C VAL A 28 -11.39 0.34 6.68
N GLU A 29 -12.26 -0.66 6.63
CA GLU A 29 -11.85 -2.07 6.66
C GLU A 29 -10.93 -2.41 5.49
N LEU A 30 -11.26 -1.94 4.29
CA LEU A 30 -10.41 -2.12 3.10
C LEU A 30 -9.05 -1.47 3.30
N GLY A 31 -9.02 -0.27 3.85
CA GLY A 31 -7.77 0.42 4.17
C GLY A 31 -6.92 -0.37 5.15
N ASN A 32 -7.53 -0.90 6.21
CA ASN A 32 -6.82 -1.71 7.20
C ASN A 32 -6.31 -3.02 6.60
N GLN A 33 -7.05 -3.62 5.68
CA GLN A 33 -6.57 -4.81 4.94
C GLN A 33 -5.32 -4.49 4.14
N TRP A 34 -5.27 -3.32 3.51
CA TRP A 34 -4.10 -2.85 2.79
C TRP A 34 -2.88 -2.75 3.72
N ILE A 35 -3.05 -2.12 4.88
CA ILE A 35 -1.98 -1.98 5.87
C ILE A 35 -1.46 -3.36 6.29
N ASN A 36 -2.35 -4.28 6.62
CA ASN A 36 -1.98 -5.63 7.06
C ASN A 36 -1.22 -6.38 5.98
N ALA A 37 -1.67 -6.28 4.73
CA ALA A 37 -1.00 -6.94 3.60
C ALA A 37 0.40 -6.37 3.38
N MET A 38 0.57 -5.06 3.50
CA MET A 38 1.86 -4.41 3.33
C MET A 38 2.82 -4.72 4.48
N GLU A 39 2.33 -4.76 5.71
CA GLU A 39 3.14 -5.16 6.87
C GLU A 39 3.65 -6.58 6.71
N LEU A 40 2.79 -7.49 6.27
CA LEU A 40 3.18 -8.87 6.02
C LEU A 40 4.24 -8.96 4.91
N ASN A 41 4.09 -8.17 3.86
CA ASN A 41 5.09 -8.08 2.79
C ASN A 41 6.45 -7.63 3.32
N LEU A 42 6.47 -6.60 4.16
CA LEU A 42 7.72 -6.09 4.75
C LEU A 42 8.37 -7.14 5.65
N ASP A 43 7.57 -7.85 6.44
CA ASP A 43 8.07 -8.92 7.30
C ASP A 43 8.72 -10.03 6.47
N ASN A 44 8.06 -10.42 5.38
CA ASN A 44 8.58 -11.45 4.47
C ASN A 44 9.86 -10.99 3.77
N MET A 45 9.95 -9.73 3.38
CA MET A 45 11.15 -9.17 2.79
C MET A 45 12.32 -9.23 3.77
N GLU A 46 12.13 -8.79 5.01
CA GLU A 46 13.17 -8.85 6.04
C GLU A 46 13.65 -10.27 6.27
N LYS A 47 12.71 -11.22 6.30
CA LYS A 47 12.98 -12.61 6.59
C LYS A 47 13.79 -13.28 5.48
N ASN A 48 13.57 -12.87 4.23
CA ASN A 48 14.20 -13.47 3.06
C ASN A 48 15.51 -12.79 2.64
N LEU A 49 15.77 -11.59 3.15
CA LEU A 49 17.03 -10.90 2.90
C LEU A 49 18.14 -11.48 3.76
N ASP A 50 19.35 -11.63 3.18
CA ASP A 50 20.51 -11.98 3.98
C ASP A 50 20.93 -10.78 4.84
N GLU A 51 21.89 -10.99 5.75
CA GLU A 51 22.33 -9.98 6.70
C GLU A 51 22.84 -8.70 5.99
N LYS A 52 23.58 -8.88 4.91
CA LYS A 52 24.15 -7.77 4.13
C LYS A 52 23.06 -6.94 3.47
N ASP A 53 22.09 -7.59 2.85
CA ASP A 53 20.99 -6.92 2.18
C ASP A 53 20.02 -6.28 3.18
N ARG A 54 19.84 -6.91 4.34
CA ARG A 54 19.03 -6.33 5.42
C ARG A 54 19.60 -4.98 5.89
N THR A 55 20.92 -4.94 6.07
CA THR A 55 21.62 -3.72 6.47
C THR A 55 21.47 -2.64 5.40
N LYS A 56 21.60 -3.01 4.13
CA LYS A 56 21.49 -2.10 3.01
C LYS A 56 20.09 -1.49 2.88
N HIS A 57 19.05 -2.28 3.12
CA HIS A 57 17.66 -1.84 2.93
C HIS A 57 16.95 -1.49 4.25
N LYS A 58 17.68 -1.46 5.35
CA LYS A 58 17.12 -1.21 6.68
C LYS A 58 16.32 0.09 6.73
N ASP A 59 16.87 1.17 6.21
CA ASP A 59 16.22 2.48 6.24
C ASP A 59 14.97 2.51 5.37
N ASP A 60 15.02 1.88 4.19
CA ASP A 60 13.87 1.80 3.29
C ASP A 60 12.73 1.03 3.94
N ILE A 61 13.03 -0.10 4.57
CA ILE A 61 12.03 -0.91 5.25
C ILE A 61 11.43 -0.13 6.41
N GLN A 62 12.25 0.55 7.19
CA GLN A 62 11.78 1.34 8.33
C GLN A 62 10.90 2.51 7.85
N ASN A 63 11.28 3.17 6.77
CA ASN A 63 10.50 4.26 6.19
C ASN A 63 9.13 3.77 5.73
N ASN A 64 9.07 2.60 5.12
CA ASN A 64 7.82 1.99 4.70
C ASN A 64 6.93 1.63 5.91
N ARG A 65 7.52 1.10 6.98
CA ARG A 65 6.77 0.80 8.21
C ARG A 65 6.20 2.07 8.83
N ASN A 66 6.99 3.14 8.86
CA ASN A 66 6.55 4.44 9.38
C ASN A 66 5.38 4.98 8.56
N HIS A 67 5.46 4.85 7.23
CA HIS A 67 4.37 5.26 6.34
C HIS A 67 3.08 4.48 6.64
N LEU A 68 3.18 3.17 6.80
CA LEU A 68 2.03 2.34 7.13
C LEU A 68 1.43 2.71 8.50
N ASN A 69 2.29 3.01 9.47
CA ASN A 69 1.82 3.48 10.78
C ASN A 69 1.05 4.79 10.68
N ASN A 70 1.45 5.68 9.78
CA ASN A 70 0.75 6.93 9.54
C ASN A 70 -0.62 6.73 8.87
N LEU A 71 -0.81 5.62 8.18
CA LEU A 71 -2.09 5.28 7.57
C LEU A 71 -3.09 4.70 8.58
N LYS A 72 -2.61 4.20 9.71
CA LYS A 72 -3.48 3.63 10.74
C LYS A 72 -4.32 4.75 11.37
N GLY A 73 -5.58 4.46 11.57
CA GLY A 73 -6.51 5.41 12.20
C GLY A 73 -7.15 6.40 11.23
N LYS A 74 -6.89 6.30 9.94
CA LYS A 74 -7.57 7.13 8.95
C LYS A 74 -9.05 6.81 8.92
N ASN A 75 -9.88 7.85 8.79
CA ASN A 75 -11.31 7.67 8.56
C ASN A 75 -11.59 7.40 7.07
N SER A 76 -12.85 7.16 6.72
CA SER A 76 -13.23 6.83 5.34
C SER A 76 -12.89 7.95 4.35
N SER A 77 -13.11 9.19 4.73
CA SER A 77 -12.79 10.35 3.89
C SER A 77 -11.30 10.42 3.59
N GLU A 78 -10.47 10.24 4.61
CA GLU A 78 -9.02 10.24 4.48
C GLU A 78 -8.53 9.07 3.62
N TRP A 79 -9.12 7.89 3.78
CA TRP A 79 -8.78 6.73 2.97
C TRP A 79 -9.12 6.94 1.49
N ARG A 80 -10.28 7.52 1.21
CA ARG A 80 -10.69 7.83 -0.17
C ARG A 80 -9.74 8.84 -0.81
N GLU A 81 -9.34 9.85 -0.07
CA GLU A 81 -8.37 10.84 -0.54
C GLU A 81 -7.01 10.21 -0.83
N TYR A 82 -6.52 9.39 0.09
CA TYR A 82 -5.26 8.66 -0.08
C TYR A 82 -5.31 7.74 -1.30
N ALA A 83 -6.40 6.98 -1.44
CA ALA A 83 -6.59 6.05 -2.56
C ALA A 83 -6.63 6.80 -3.90
N THR A 84 -7.28 7.94 -3.94
CA THR A 84 -7.34 8.78 -5.15
C THR A 84 -5.94 9.25 -5.54
N LYS A 85 -5.15 9.70 -4.58
CA LYS A 85 -3.75 10.11 -4.81
C LYS A 85 -2.93 8.97 -5.38
N CYS A 86 -3.04 7.78 -4.80
CA CYS A 86 -2.30 6.62 -5.27
C CYS A 86 -2.68 6.21 -6.68
N MET A 87 -3.97 6.25 -7.00
CA MET A 87 -4.45 5.95 -8.35
C MET A 87 -3.90 6.94 -9.38
N VAL A 88 -3.88 8.24 -9.04
CA VAL A 88 -3.34 9.27 -9.94
C VAL A 88 -1.84 9.02 -10.17
N GLU A 89 -1.09 8.71 -9.13
CA GLU A 89 0.35 8.41 -9.26
C GLU A 89 0.59 7.20 -10.17
N ILE A 90 -0.21 6.13 -10.03
CA ILE A 90 -0.09 4.95 -10.88
C ILE A 90 -0.39 5.32 -12.34
N MET A 91 -1.42 6.11 -12.58
CA MET A 91 -1.76 6.56 -13.93
C MET A 91 -0.67 7.42 -14.56
N ASP A 92 -0.08 8.33 -13.79
CA ASP A 92 1.00 9.19 -14.26
C ASP A 92 2.24 8.39 -14.64
N ASN A 93 2.54 7.33 -13.88
CA ASN A 93 3.69 6.47 -14.15
C ASN A 93 3.52 5.58 -15.37
N LYS A 94 2.31 5.40 -15.87
CA LYS A 94 2.02 4.59 -17.06
C LYS A 94 2.22 5.34 -18.38
N VAL A 95 2.40 6.62 -18.33
CA VAL A 95 2.53 7.47 -19.52
C VAL A 95 3.94 7.44 -20.12
#